data_5dd0daf2d4795a04ee0b06ca8b45e213
#
_entry.id   5dd0daf2d4795a04ee0b06ca8b45e213
#
_cell.length_a   1.000
_cell.length_b   1.000
_cell.length_c   1.000
_cell.angle_alpha   90.00
_cell.angle_beta   90.00
_cell.angle_gamma   90.00
#
_symmetry.space_group_name_H-M   'P 1'
#
loop_
_entity.id
_entity.type
_entity.pdbx_description
1 polymer ?
#
loop_
_entity_poly.entity_id
_entity_poly.type
_entity_poly.pdbx_seq_one_letter_code
_entity_poly.pdbx_strand_id
1 'polypeptide(L)'
;MFDTFPDVSDVITVPGDDQPAPGAGAVPLERLEAQICELAGHLAAATCRFLLLLADFDARRGWASWEMASCAAWLSWKCQMSSGTAHQHVRVARALPVLPVIRAEFGAGRLSYAKVRALTRIATPATEASLAELAAPMTANQLERFARAHRQVSAADDQTARLHRRLAFRFEDDGSLSGIFRLPRWRARSC
;
A
#
# COMPACT_ATOMS: atom_id res chain seq x y z
N MET A 1 -22.50 -21.78 -3.93
CA MET A 1 -23.47 -21.18 -4.84
C MET A 1 -22.78 -19.92 -5.34
N PHE A 2 -22.16 -19.98 -6.53
CA PHE A 2 -21.40 -18.86 -7.11
C PHE A 2 -22.41 -18.06 -7.92
N ASP A 3 -22.80 -16.88 -7.40
CA ASP A 3 -23.58 -15.93 -8.16
C ASP A 3 -22.74 -15.42 -9.33
N THR A 4 -23.29 -15.60 -10.50
CA THR A 4 -22.77 -15.26 -11.81
C THR A 4 -22.36 -13.79 -11.85
N PHE A 5 -21.06 -13.51 -11.99
CA PHE A 5 -20.61 -12.17 -12.39
C PHE A 5 -21.18 -11.89 -13.80
N PRO A 6 -21.70 -10.69 -14.06
CA PRO A 6 -22.12 -10.32 -15.39
C PRO A 6 -20.91 -10.41 -16.34
N ASP A 7 -21.16 -10.98 -17.51
CA ASP A 7 -20.18 -11.13 -18.59
C ASP A 7 -19.66 -9.75 -18.99
N VAL A 8 -18.35 -9.55 -18.86
CA VAL A 8 -17.65 -8.29 -19.18
C VAL A 8 -17.46 -8.13 -20.69
N SER A 9 -17.94 -9.07 -21.50
CA SER A 9 -17.75 -9.08 -22.95
C SER A 9 -18.50 -7.96 -23.68
N ASP A 10 -19.54 -7.40 -23.06
CA ASP A 10 -20.37 -6.35 -23.66
C ASP A 10 -19.85 -4.91 -23.47
N VAL A 11 -18.71 -4.73 -22.79
CA VAL A 11 -18.18 -3.38 -22.46
C VAL A 11 -17.00 -2.96 -23.33
N ILE A 12 -16.45 -3.86 -24.15
CA ILE A 12 -15.37 -3.51 -25.08
C ILE A 12 -15.89 -3.56 -26.52
N THR A 13 -16.73 -2.62 -26.86
CA THR A 13 -16.89 -2.24 -28.27
C THR A 13 -15.69 -1.36 -28.62
N VAL A 14 -14.68 -1.95 -29.26
CA VAL A 14 -13.60 -1.19 -29.90
C VAL A 14 -14.26 -0.47 -31.08
N PRO A 15 -14.35 0.86 -31.09
CA PRO A 15 -14.80 1.59 -32.27
C PRO A 15 -13.77 1.35 -33.37
N GLY A 16 -14.23 0.96 -34.56
CA GLY A 16 -13.38 0.85 -35.74
C GLY A 16 -12.59 2.12 -36.00
N ASP A 17 -11.48 1.97 -36.72
CA ASP A 17 -10.53 2.98 -37.19
C ASP A 17 -11.19 4.21 -37.89
N ASP A 18 -11.95 5.01 -37.14
CA ASP A 18 -12.27 6.38 -37.50
C ASP A 18 -11.33 7.28 -36.68
N GLN A 19 -10.20 7.58 -37.27
CA GLN A 19 -9.23 8.52 -36.78
C GLN A 19 -9.88 9.91 -36.80
N PRO A 20 -10.35 10.48 -35.68
CA PRO A 20 -10.95 11.82 -35.70
C PRO A 20 -9.86 12.82 -36.08
N ALA A 21 -10.21 13.70 -37.02
CA ALA A 21 -9.35 14.80 -37.44
C ALA A 21 -8.80 15.58 -36.24
N PRO A 22 -7.51 15.96 -36.24
CA PRO A 22 -6.92 16.69 -35.11
C PRO A 22 -7.55 18.07 -35.00
N GLY A 23 -8.38 18.30 -33.97
CA GLY A 23 -8.78 19.65 -33.62
C GLY A 23 -10.17 19.92 -33.06
N ALA A 24 -11.13 19.01 -33.14
CA ALA A 24 -12.47 19.29 -32.63
C ALA A 24 -12.88 18.25 -31.56
N GLY A 25 -12.63 18.56 -30.28
CA GLY A 25 -13.21 17.78 -29.18
C GLY A 25 -12.22 17.25 -28.13
N ALA A 26 -10.91 17.41 -28.30
CA ALA A 26 -9.97 16.99 -27.26
C ALA A 26 -10.12 17.88 -26.01
N VAL A 27 -10.26 17.25 -24.85
CA VAL A 27 -10.30 17.98 -23.57
C VAL A 27 -8.94 18.69 -23.38
N PRO A 28 -8.92 20.00 -23.04
CA PRO A 28 -7.66 20.70 -22.76
C PRO A 28 -6.81 19.97 -21.71
N LEU A 29 -5.49 20.00 -21.89
CA LEU A 29 -4.56 19.25 -21.01
C LEU A 29 -4.70 19.67 -19.55
N GLU A 30 -4.91 20.97 -19.29
CA GLU A 30 -5.11 21.51 -17.94
C GLU A 30 -6.36 20.92 -17.28
N ARG A 31 -7.40 20.69 -18.07
CA ARG A 31 -8.64 20.06 -17.58
C ARG A 31 -8.44 18.57 -17.33
N LEU A 32 -7.68 17.89 -18.17
CA LEU A 32 -7.30 16.49 -17.94
C LEU A 32 -6.44 16.34 -16.67
N GLU A 33 -5.47 17.24 -16.50
CA GLU A 33 -4.63 17.27 -15.29
C GLU A 33 -5.49 17.44 -14.03
N ALA A 34 -6.39 18.41 -14.02
CA ALA A 34 -7.30 18.64 -12.89
C ALA A 34 -8.16 17.41 -12.59
N GLN A 35 -8.74 16.77 -13.61
CA GLN A 35 -9.54 15.56 -13.45
C GLN A 35 -8.72 14.37 -12.92
N ILE A 36 -7.49 14.20 -13.40
CA ILE A 36 -6.58 13.15 -12.92
C ILE A 36 -6.25 13.36 -11.43
N CYS A 37 -5.92 14.59 -11.04
CA CYS A 37 -5.62 14.94 -9.65
C CYS A 37 -6.82 14.73 -8.73
N GLU A 38 -8.01 15.16 -9.16
CA GLU A 38 -9.26 14.96 -8.42
C GLU A 38 -9.57 13.47 -8.23
N LEU A 39 -9.49 12.68 -9.31
CA LEU A 39 -9.74 11.26 -9.26
C LEU A 39 -8.70 10.53 -8.37
N ALA A 40 -7.44 10.94 -8.42
CA ALA A 40 -6.40 10.40 -7.54
C ALA A 40 -6.73 10.66 -6.06
N GLY A 41 -7.28 11.84 -5.73
CA GLY A 41 -7.78 12.14 -4.38
C GLY A 41 -8.95 11.26 -3.97
N HIS A 42 -9.92 11.05 -4.86
CA HIS A 42 -11.05 10.15 -4.63
C HIS A 42 -10.61 8.70 -4.41
N LEU A 43 -9.67 8.21 -5.21
CA LEU A 43 -9.08 6.88 -5.03
C LEU A 43 -8.36 6.74 -3.68
N ALA A 44 -7.66 7.77 -3.23
CA ALA A 44 -7.03 7.78 -1.93
C ALA A 44 -8.08 7.71 -0.80
N ALA A 45 -9.12 8.53 -0.87
CA ALA A 45 -10.23 8.53 0.10
C ALA A 45 -10.98 7.18 0.14
N ALA A 46 -11.27 6.61 -1.03
CA ALA A 46 -11.88 5.28 -1.14
C ALA A 46 -10.99 4.19 -0.54
N THR A 47 -9.68 4.27 -0.78
CA THR A 47 -8.70 3.34 -0.20
C THR A 47 -8.64 3.48 1.33
N CYS A 48 -8.72 4.71 1.86
CA CYS A 48 -8.81 4.94 3.30
C CYS A 48 -10.03 4.21 3.89
N ARG A 49 -11.20 4.41 3.29
CA ARG A 49 -12.44 3.75 3.73
C ARG A 49 -12.32 2.23 3.68
N PHE A 50 -11.78 1.70 2.60
CA PHE A 50 -11.53 0.26 2.46
C PHE A 50 -10.64 -0.28 3.60
N LEU A 51 -9.55 0.41 3.92
CA LEU A 51 -8.63 -0.01 4.99
C LEU A 51 -9.24 0.09 6.38
N LEU A 52 -10.13 1.04 6.63
CA LEU A 52 -10.86 1.12 7.90
C LEU A 52 -11.85 -0.04 8.06
N LEU A 53 -12.57 -0.40 7.01
CA LEU A 53 -13.42 -1.60 7.00
C LEU A 53 -12.59 -2.87 7.21
N LEU A 54 -11.42 -2.94 6.56
CA LEU A 54 -10.49 -4.07 6.73
C LEU A 54 -9.96 -4.16 8.16
N ALA A 55 -9.69 -3.03 8.82
CA ALA A 55 -9.24 -3.00 10.21
C ALA A 55 -10.31 -3.57 11.16
N ASP A 56 -11.58 -3.16 10.99
CA ASP A 56 -12.69 -3.70 11.79
C ASP A 56 -12.92 -5.19 11.53
N PHE A 57 -12.90 -5.60 10.26
CA PHE A 57 -13.03 -7.00 9.87
C PHE A 57 -11.91 -7.88 10.46
N ASP A 58 -10.67 -7.39 10.43
CA ASP A 58 -9.52 -8.10 10.98
C ASP A 58 -9.58 -8.17 12.52
N ALA A 59 -9.93 -7.06 13.18
CA ALA A 59 -10.07 -7.01 14.64
C ALA A 59 -11.15 -8.00 15.14
N ARG A 60 -12.22 -8.15 14.41
CA ARG A 60 -13.31 -9.10 14.69
C ARG A 60 -13.03 -10.52 14.18
N ARG A 61 -11.84 -10.76 13.60
CA ARG A 61 -11.45 -12.06 13.02
C ARG A 61 -12.44 -12.62 12.00
N GLY A 62 -13.09 -11.74 11.22
CA GLY A 62 -14.08 -12.15 10.22
C GLY A 62 -13.59 -13.15 9.19
N TRP A 63 -12.27 -13.19 8.95
CA TRP A 63 -11.61 -14.16 8.07
C TRP A 63 -11.63 -15.60 8.63
N ALA A 64 -11.78 -15.77 9.96
CA ALA A 64 -11.77 -17.10 10.58
C ALA A 64 -13.01 -17.93 10.20
N SER A 65 -14.14 -17.31 9.93
CA SER A 65 -15.36 -17.99 9.45
C SER A 65 -15.19 -18.65 8.07
N TRP A 66 -14.14 -18.30 7.34
CA TRP A 66 -13.76 -18.84 6.04
C TRP A 66 -12.62 -19.85 6.13
N GLU A 67 -12.29 -20.33 7.34
CA GLU A 67 -11.16 -21.26 7.60
C GLU A 67 -9.80 -20.75 7.10
N MET A 68 -9.68 -19.42 6.92
CA MET A 68 -8.45 -18.80 6.47
C MET A 68 -7.47 -18.64 7.62
N ALA A 69 -6.16 -18.80 7.33
CA ALA A 69 -5.10 -18.67 8.33
C ALA A 69 -4.88 -17.21 8.80
N SER A 70 -5.30 -16.21 8.00
CA SER A 70 -5.10 -14.80 8.32
C SER A 70 -5.98 -13.89 7.47
N CYS A 71 -6.16 -12.64 7.94
CA CYS A 71 -6.83 -11.59 7.16
C CYS A 71 -6.14 -11.35 5.81
N ALA A 72 -4.81 -11.40 5.76
CA ALA A 72 -4.08 -11.21 4.51
C ALA A 72 -4.34 -12.35 3.50
N ALA A 73 -4.42 -13.61 3.98
CA ALA A 73 -4.76 -14.75 3.13
C ALA A 73 -6.19 -14.61 2.58
N TRP A 74 -7.14 -14.23 3.44
CA TRP A 74 -8.52 -13.96 3.05
C TRP A 74 -8.61 -12.83 2.00
N LEU A 75 -7.92 -11.72 2.25
CA LEU A 75 -7.88 -10.57 1.35
C LEU A 75 -7.27 -10.92 -0.01
N SER A 76 -6.19 -11.72 -0.01
CA SER A 76 -5.55 -12.19 -1.24
C SER A 76 -6.52 -13.03 -2.07
N TRP A 77 -7.27 -13.92 -1.43
CA TRP A 77 -8.24 -14.79 -2.10
C TRP A 77 -9.48 -14.03 -2.58
N LYS A 78 -10.16 -13.31 -1.66
CA LYS A 78 -11.44 -12.66 -1.96
C LYS A 78 -11.31 -11.43 -2.86
N CYS A 79 -10.25 -10.64 -2.68
CA CYS A 79 -10.04 -9.40 -3.43
C CYS A 79 -8.97 -9.54 -4.52
N GLN A 80 -8.52 -10.76 -4.82
CA GLN A 80 -7.58 -11.09 -5.91
C GLN A 80 -6.28 -10.26 -5.84
N MET A 81 -5.84 -9.95 -4.62
CA MET A 81 -4.60 -9.21 -4.40
C MET A 81 -3.40 -10.16 -4.27
N SER A 82 -2.23 -9.72 -4.72
CA SER A 82 -1.01 -10.46 -4.41
C SER A 82 -0.80 -10.57 -2.89
N SER A 83 -0.20 -11.65 -2.42
CA SER A 83 0.07 -11.87 -1.00
C SER A 83 0.82 -10.69 -0.37
N GLY A 84 1.85 -10.16 -1.06
CA GLY A 84 2.61 -8.99 -0.59
C GLY A 84 1.74 -7.74 -0.44
N THR A 85 0.85 -7.48 -1.41
CA THR A 85 -0.10 -6.36 -1.36
C THR A 85 -1.08 -6.55 -0.21
N ALA A 86 -1.66 -7.73 -0.05
CA ALA A 86 -2.60 -8.04 1.03
C ALA A 86 -1.96 -7.83 2.42
N HIS A 87 -0.74 -8.31 2.65
CA HIS A 87 -0.01 -8.08 3.90
C HIS A 87 0.25 -6.59 4.17
N GLN A 88 0.59 -5.81 3.13
CA GLN A 88 0.78 -4.36 3.29
C GLN A 88 -0.53 -3.65 3.64
N HIS A 89 -1.64 -4.02 3.01
CA HIS A 89 -2.96 -3.44 3.31
C HIS A 89 -3.39 -3.74 4.75
N VAL A 90 -3.29 -4.99 5.19
CA VAL A 90 -3.62 -5.38 6.57
C VAL A 90 -2.73 -4.64 7.58
N ARG A 91 -1.43 -4.51 7.30
CA ARG A 91 -0.52 -3.76 8.17
C ARG A 91 -0.93 -2.29 8.30
N VAL A 92 -1.24 -1.63 7.18
CA VAL A 92 -1.68 -0.22 7.19
C VAL A 92 -3.04 -0.10 7.87
N ALA A 93 -3.97 -1.00 7.57
CA ALA A 93 -5.28 -1.02 8.19
C ALA A 93 -5.22 -1.08 9.73
N ARG A 94 -4.33 -1.91 10.27
CA ARG A 94 -4.08 -2.02 11.73
C ARG A 94 -3.50 -0.76 12.35
N ALA A 95 -2.74 0.03 11.57
CA ALA A 95 -2.11 1.25 12.08
C ALA A 95 -3.04 2.48 12.05
N LEU A 96 -3.94 2.58 11.06
CA LEU A 96 -4.79 3.76 10.87
C LEU A 96 -5.70 4.13 12.04
N PRO A 97 -6.29 3.20 12.80
CA PRO A 97 -7.17 3.54 13.92
C PRO A 97 -6.50 4.38 15.01
N VAL A 98 -5.19 4.22 15.21
CA VAL A 98 -4.42 4.94 16.24
C VAL A 98 -3.70 6.18 15.70
N LEU A 99 -3.91 6.54 14.43
CA LEU A 99 -3.30 7.68 13.73
C LEU A 99 -4.39 8.58 13.12
N PRO A 100 -5.16 9.32 13.96
CA PRO A 100 -6.31 10.09 13.52
C PRO A 100 -5.97 11.21 12.53
N VAL A 101 -4.81 11.88 12.65
CA VAL A 101 -4.40 12.95 11.75
C VAL A 101 -4.08 12.38 10.36
N ILE A 102 -3.23 11.36 10.29
CA ILE A 102 -2.91 10.69 9.01
C ILE A 102 -4.18 10.12 8.37
N ARG A 103 -5.08 9.54 9.17
CA ARG A 103 -6.37 9.02 8.70
C ARG A 103 -7.23 10.12 8.09
N ALA A 104 -7.31 11.30 8.74
CA ALA A 104 -8.09 12.43 8.24
C ALA A 104 -7.53 12.96 6.91
N GLU A 105 -6.21 13.14 6.81
CA GLU A 105 -5.53 13.58 5.59
C GLU A 105 -5.73 12.57 4.43
N PHE A 106 -5.66 11.29 4.73
CA PHE A 106 -5.88 10.22 3.77
C PHE A 106 -7.35 10.14 3.33
N GLY A 107 -8.28 10.22 4.27
CA GLY A 107 -9.72 10.23 3.99
C GLY A 107 -10.19 11.46 3.21
N ALA A 108 -9.47 12.57 3.32
CA ALA A 108 -9.67 13.78 2.51
C ALA A 108 -8.96 13.74 1.14
N GLY A 109 -8.25 12.66 0.82
CA GLY A 109 -7.54 12.53 -0.46
C GLY A 109 -6.24 13.32 -0.56
N ARG A 110 -5.79 13.97 0.52
CA ARG A 110 -4.55 14.80 0.52
C ARG A 110 -3.29 13.97 0.64
N LEU A 111 -3.36 12.76 1.18
CA LEU A 111 -2.27 11.80 1.20
C LEU A 111 -2.58 10.58 0.33
N SER A 112 -1.65 10.21 -0.54
CA SER A 112 -1.77 8.97 -1.31
C SER A 112 -1.52 7.73 -0.43
N TYR A 113 -2.06 6.57 -0.83
CA TYR A 113 -1.79 5.30 -0.14
C TYR A 113 -0.29 5.02 0.01
N ALA A 114 0.53 5.34 -1.00
CA ALA A 114 1.98 5.13 -0.95
C ALA A 114 2.64 5.96 0.17
N LYS A 115 2.22 7.23 0.35
CA LYS A 115 2.68 8.07 1.47
C LYS A 115 2.22 7.52 2.83
N VAL A 116 0.94 7.15 2.95
CA VAL A 116 0.38 6.57 4.18
C VAL A 116 1.09 5.27 4.55
N ARG A 117 1.38 4.41 3.58
CA ARG A 117 2.15 3.18 3.77
C ARG A 117 3.54 3.44 4.37
N ALA A 118 4.21 4.52 3.95
CA ALA A 118 5.50 4.92 4.49
C ALA A 118 5.36 5.49 5.90
N LEU A 119 4.42 6.44 6.10
CA LEU A 119 4.15 7.07 7.38
C LEU A 119 3.82 6.08 8.49
N THR A 120 2.93 5.14 8.23
CA THR A 120 2.51 4.11 9.20
C THR A 120 3.63 3.16 9.66
N ARG A 121 4.83 3.31 9.13
CA ARG A 121 6.02 2.57 9.60
C ARG A 121 6.80 3.30 10.69
N ILE A 122 6.60 4.61 10.81
CA ILE A 122 7.40 5.47 11.69
C ILE A 122 6.55 6.38 12.57
N ALA A 123 5.28 6.60 12.20
CA ALA A 123 4.37 7.45 12.94
C ALA A 123 3.91 6.80 14.24
N THR A 124 3.83 7.63 15.27
CA THR A 124 3.17 7.38 16.55
C THR A 124 2.08 8.43 16.75
N PRO A 125 1.12 8.25 17.66
CA PRO A 125 0.12 9.28 17.96
C PRO A 125 0.74 10.65 18.33
N ALA A 126 1.93 10.65 18.93
CA ALA A 126 2.63 11.89 19.32
C ALA A 126 3.34 12.58 18.14
N THR A 127 3.70 11.84 17.10
CA THR A 127 4.52 12.36 15.98
C THR A 127 3.75 12.47 14.66
N GLU A 128 2.54 11.93 14.59
CA GLU A 128 1.80 11.83 13.33
C GLU A 128 1.50 13.18 12.68
N ALA A 129 1.18 14.23 13.48
CA ALA A 129 0.87 15.55 12.93
C ALA A 129 2.09 16.15 12.21
N SER A 130 3.24 16.21 12.88
CA SER A 130 4.48 16.73 12.29
C SER A 130 4.93 15.90 11.08
N LEU A 131 4.72 14.57 11.12
CA LEU A 131 5.07 13.70 9.99
C LEU A 131 4.11 13.87 8.81
N ALA A 132 2.84 14.16 9.05
CA ALA A 132 1.88 14.45 7.98
C ALA A 132 2.21 15.77 7.27
N GLU A 133 2.54 16.82 8.03
CA GLU A 133 3.01 18.11 7.50
C GLU A 133 4.30 17.94 6.67
N LEU A 134 5.28 17.22 7.20
CA LEU A 134 6.52 16.91 6.48
C LEU A 134 6.26 16.15 5.17
N ALA A 135 5.30 15.21 5.18
CA ALA A 135 4.98 14.39 4.03
C ALA A 135 4.24 15.15 2.92
N ALA A 136 3.57 16.26 3.23
CA ALA A 136 2.74 17.00 2.27
C ALA A 136 3.53 17.37 0.99
N PRO A 137 4.69 18.08 1.05
CA PRO A 137 5.46 18.47 -0.12
C PRO A 137 6.33 17.34 -0.70
N MET A 138 6.52 16.21 0.01
CA MET A 138 7.42 15.15 -0.43
C MET A 138 6.75 14.24 -1.46
N THR A 139 7.54 13.70 -2.38
CA THR A 139 7.10 12.56 -3.19
C THR A 139 7.04 11.28 -2.35
N ALA A 140 6.26 10.29 -2.79
CA ALA A 140 6.17 8.99 -2.10
C ALA A 140 7.56 8.33 -1.95
N ASN A 141 8.40 8.41 -2.97
CA ASN A 141 9.76 7.84 -2.94
C ASN A 141 10.69 8.56 -1.94
N GLN A 142 10.59 9.89 -1.85
CA GLN A 142 11.34 10.66 -0.85
C GLN A 142 10.92 10.26 0.56
N LEU A 143 9.61 10.15 0.80
CA LEU A 143 9.07 9.77 2.09
C LEU A 143 9.43 8.32 2.46
N GLU A 144 9.42 7.38 1.52
CA GLU A 144 9.87 6.01 1.78
C GLU A 144 11.36 5.94 2.14
N ARG A 145 12.21 6.74 1.48
CA ARG A 145 13.63 6.84 1.85
C ARG A 145 13.81 7.45 3.25
N PHE A 146 13.06 8.51 3.55
CA PHE A 146 13.05 9.12 4.89
C PHE A 146 12.60 8.11 5.96
N ALA A 147 11.48 7.43 5.76
CA ALA A 147 10.97 6.43 6.69
C ALA A 147 11.97 5.28 6.92
N ARG A 148 12.68 4.89 5.87
CA ARG A 148 13.73 3.86 5.96
C ARG A 148 14.94 4.35 6.76
N ALA A 149 15.39 5.57 6.52
CA ALA A 149 16.49 6.18 7.25
C ALA A 149 16.13 6.37 8.74
N HIS A 150 14.95 6.90 9.03
CA HIS A 150 14.45 7.10 10.40
C HIS A 150 14.44 5.78 11.19
N ARG A 151 14.03 4.68 10.59
CA ARG A 151 14.06 3.35 11.23
C ARG A 151 15.47 2.82 11.46
N GLN A 152 16.45 3.22 10.66
CA GLN A 152 17.84 2.77 10.82
C GLN A 152 18.57 3.48 11.96
N VAL A 153 18.07 4.61 12.42
CA VAL A 153 18.68 5.41 13.50
C VAL A 153 18.28 4.89 14.89
N SER A 154 17.20 4.15 15.00
CA SER A 154 16.76 3.59 16.27
C SER A 154 17.74 2.49 16.75
N ALA A 155 18.44 2.75 17.86
CA ALA A 155 19.39 1.78 18.46
C ALA A 155 18.70 0.45 18.89
N ALA A 156 17.41 0.48 19.19
CA ALA A 156 16.61 -0.70 19.49
C ALA A 156 16.43 -1.61 18.27
N ASP A 157 16.39 -1.04 17.06
CA ASP A 157 16.26 -1.79 15.82
C ASP A 157 17.54 -2.59 15.49
N ASP A 158 18.72 -2.13 15.88
CA ASP A 158 19.99 -2.85 15.65
C ASP A 158 20.05 -4.16 16.48
N GLN A 159 19.51 -4.12 17.68
CA GLN A 159 19.44 -5.31 18.55
C GLN A 159 18.40 -6.31 18.09
N THR A 160 17.24 -5.82 17.65
CA THR A 160 16.18 -6.64 17.08
C THR A 160 16.58 -7.24 15.72
N ALA A 161 17.34 -6.48 14.89
CA ALA A 161 17.88 -6.99 13.64
C ALA A 161 18.88 -8.16 13.83
N ARG A 162 19.63 -8.17 14.94
CA ARG A 162 20.54 -9.27 15.30
C ARG A 162 19.78 -10.54 15.68
N LEU A 163 18.61 -10.41 16.28
CA LEU A 163 17.75 -11.53 16.67
C LEU A 163 16.94 -12.10 15.49
N HIS A 164 16.69 -11.28 14.44
CA HIS A 164 15.90 -11.66 13.26
C HIS A 164 16.76 -12.08 12.08
N ARG A 165 17.86 -12.78 12.31
CA ARG A 165 18.59 -13.47 11.24
C ARG A 165 17.65 -14.47 10.57
N ARG A 166 17.49 -14.35 9.27
CA ARG A 166 16.62 -15.26 8.51
C ARG A 166 17.35 -15.74 7.27
N LEU A 167 17.32 -17.04 7.10
CA LEU A 167 17.69 -17.72 5.88
C LEU A 167 16.44 -18.47 5.41
N ALA A 168 15.97 -18.19 4.23
CA ALA A 168 14.85 -18.88 3.62
C ALA A 168 15.23 -19.29 2.21
N PHE A 169 14.96 -20.53 1.85
CA PHE A 169 15.11 -21.05 0.52
C PHE A 169 13.75 -21.35 -0.07
N ARG A 170 13.60 -21.14 -1.36
CA ARG A 170 12.43 -21.50 -2.15
C ARG A 170 12.89 -22.20 -3.42
N PHE A 171 12.24 -23.30 -3.76
CA PHE A 171 12.33 -23.85 -5.10
C PHE A 171 11.36 -23.06 -6.01
N GLU A 172 11.87 -22.61 -7.13
CA GLU A 172 11.09 -21.95 -8.17
C GLU A 172 10.53 -23.02 -9.13
N ASP A 173 9.52 -22.65 -9.91
CA ASP A 173 8.83 -23.57 -10.83
C ASP A 173 9.74 -24.09 -11.96
N ASP A 174 10.85 -23.40 -12.23
CA ASP A 174 11.89 -23.82 -13.18
C ASP A 174 12.93 -24.80 -12.60
N GLY A 175 12.73 -25.20 -11.34
CA GLY A 175 13.65 -26.10 -10.61
C GLY A 175 14.86 -25.40 -10.01
N SER A 176 15.01 -24.08 -10.17
CA SER A 176 16.06 -23.30 -9.51
C SER A 176 15.78 -23.11 -8.01
N LEU A 177 16.85 -22.94 -7.23
CA LEU A 177 16.77 -22.66 -5.81
C LEU A 177 17.08 -21.18 -5.57
N SER A 178 16.07 -20.40 -5.17
CA SER A 178 16.27 -19.03 -4.71
C SER A 178 16.45 -18.98 -3.20
N GLY A 179 17.40 -18.17 -2.72
CA GLY A 179 17.69 -17.97 -1.31
C GLY A 179 17.54 -16.51 -0.91
N ILE A 180 16.76 -16.25 0.14
CA ILE A 180 16.67 -14.94 0.76
C ILE A 180 17.37 -15.01 2.11
N PHE A 181 18.40 -14.21 2.28
CA PHE A 181 19.05 -14.06 3.57
C PHE A 181 18.88 -12.65 4.10
N ARG A 182 18.67 -12.53 5.40
CA ARG A 182 18.65 -11.28 6.14
C ARG A 182 19.75 -11.32 7.17
N LEU A 183 20.76 -10.47 6.99
CA LEU A 183 21.85 -10.30 7.93
C LEU A 183 21.77 -8.90 8.56
N PRO A 184 22.19 -8.72 9.81
CA PRO A 184 22.37 -7.39 10.40
C PRO A 184 23.43 -6.62 9.62
N ARG A 185 23.33 -5.30 9.64
CA ARG A 185 24.27 -4.41 8.93
C ARG A 185 25.66 -4.60 9.52
N TRP A 186 26.61 -5.09 8.72
CA TRP A 186 28.01 -5.16 9.12
C TRP A 186 28.57 -3.74 9.11
N ARG A 187 28.98 -3.24 10.27
CA ARG A 187 29.81 -2.05 10.32
C ARG A 187 31.22 -2.47 9.91
N ALA A 188 31.64 -2.13 8.71
CA ALA A 188 33.05 -2.14 8.36
C ALA A 188 33.74 -1.19 9.35
N ARG A 189 34.56 -1.74 10.25
CA ARG A 189 35.48 -0.90 11.01
C ARG A 189 36.52 -0.44 10.00
N SER A 190 36.51 0.87 9.72
CA SER A 190 37.64 1.50 9.04
C SER A 190 38.85 1.27 9.96
N CYS A 191 39.85 0.55 9.45
CA CYS A 191 41.19 0.53 10.02
C CYS A 191 41.86 1.88 9.77
#